data_887c5392e83634ab9eaa06803ae166d6
#
_entry.id   887c5392e83634ab9eaa06803ae166d6
#
_cell.length_a   1.000
_cell.length_b   1.000
_cell.length_c   1.000
_cell.angle_alpha   90.00
_cell.angle_beta   90.00
_cell.angle_gamma   90.00
#
_symmetry.space_group_name_H-M   'P 1'
#
loop_
_entity.id
_entity.type
_entity.pdbx_description
1 polymer ?
#
loop_
_entity_poly.entity_id
_entity_poly.type
_entity_poly.pdbx_seq_one_letter_code
_entity_poly.pdbx_strand_id
1 'polypeptide(L)'
;MRIKGVGTAIGLTFGLAAGLAIAATTYARAEVKLAVGGPITGGSAAFGAQLKNGVDQAVEDINAAGGILGQKLVVSIGDDRADPKEGVSVANKFAADGVKFVIGHFNSGVTIPASDVYLENGMLVITPAATNPKVTDRPGMWNVFRVCGRDDQQGIVAGALIAAKYKGKRVAFIHDKTTYGQGLAEETRKAINAKGLKEVMFEGVNKDDKDFTALASKLKAANPDLIYWGGLHDTGGLIVRQMRDQGIKAPLMGGDGLADDEFAAIAGPGADGTLMTYSPDPRNNPKNKEIVELFRKKRGFEPQAYTLYSYAAVQIIKQAAEAAKSLDPKKVAEVMHSGKAFDTVAGGISFDKKGDVSSDGYLIAGKKKERYVLYTWKKGPDGKISYFETE
;
A
#
# COMPACT_ATOMS: atom_id res chain seq x y z
N MET A 1 -86.03 42.91 55.04
CA MET A 1 -86.11 43.12 53.61
C MET A 1 -84.97 42.36 52.93
N ARG A 2 -85.32 41.42 52.14
CA ARG A 2 -84.32 40.44 51.55
C ARG A 2 -83.66 41.05 50.30
N ILE A 3 -82.34 40.87 50.21
CA ILE A 3 -81.68 41.04 48.92
C ILE A 3 -80.76 39.79 48.74
N LYS A 4 -80.98 39.09 47.66
CA LYS A 4 -80.25 37.91 47.25
C LYS A 4 -78.95 38.34 46.53
N GLY A 5 -77.83 37.84 46.92
CA GLY A 5 -76.58 37.95 46.21
C GLY A 5 -76.34 36.68 45.34
N VAL A 6 -76.05 36.92 44.06
CA VAL A 6 -75.69 35.92 43.06
C VAL A 6 -74.18 35.69 43.12
N GLY A 7 -73.79 34.48 43.43
CA GLY A 7 -72.40 34.09 43.39
C GLY A 7 -72.02 33.55 41.99
N THR A 8 -70.99 34.14 41.40
CA THR A 8 -70.41 33.71 40.13
C THR A 8 -69.21 32.79 40.44
N ALA A 9 -69.34 31.50 40.08
CA ALA A 9 -68.23 30.54 40.18
C ALA A 9 -67.31 30.68 38.95
N ILE A 10 -66.07 31.07 39.18
CA ILE A 10 -65.03 31.03 38.14
C ILE A 10 -64.35 29.64 38.22
N GLY A 11 -64.58 28.81 37.22
CA GLY A 11 -63.90 27.52 37.06
C GLY A 11 -62.46 27.73 36.50
N LEU A 12 -61.46 27.41 37.28
CA LEU A 12 -60.07 27.33 36.86
C LEU A 12 -59.84 25.95 36.22
N THR A 13 -59.77 25.87 34.91
CA THR A 13 -59.29 24.69 34.17
C THR A 13 -57.75 24.69 34.12
N PHE A 14 -57.12 23.84 34.93
CA PHE A 14 -55.70 23.55 34.83
C PHE A 14 -55.50 22.60 33.61
N GLY A 15 -54.97 23.12 32.50
CA GLY A 15 -54.49 22.36 31.37
C GLY A 15 -53.14 21.72 31.70
N LEU A 16 -53.14 20.38 31.86
CA LEU A 16 -51.92 19.59 32.01
C LEU A 16 -51.24 19.46 30.62
N ALA A 17 -50.33 20.35 30.28
CA ALA A 17 -49.46 20.16 29.12
C ALA A 17 -48.34 19.16 29.50
N ALA A 18 -48.56 17.87 29.20
CA ALA A 18 -47.53 16.85 29.30
C ALA A 18 -46.53 17.09 28.12
N GLY A 19 -45.47 17.82 28.40
CA GLY A 19 -44.34 17.90 27.50
C GLY A 19 -43.60 16.56 27.41
N LEU A 20 -43.75 15.82 26.32
CA LEU A 20 -42.91 14.68 25.98
C LEU A 20 -41.47 15.25 25.67
N ALA A 21 -40.64 15.30 26.67
CA ALA A 21 -39.22 15.43 26.49
C ALA A 21 -38.68 14.13 25.88
N ILE A 22 -38.56 14.10 24.55
CA ILE A 22 -37.81 13.05 23.87
C ILE A 22 -36.32 13.27 24.24
N ALA A 23 -35.89 12.60 25.30
CA ALA A 23 -34.48 12.46 25.61
C ALA A 23 -33.82 11.73 24.43
N ALA A 24 -33.25 12.46 23.50
CA ALA A 24 -32.36 11.91 22.51
C ALA A 24 -31.14 11.39 23.26
N THR A 25 -31.21 10.13 23.72
CA THR A 25 -30.04 9.40 24.18
C THR A 25 -29.11 9.29 22.99
N THR A 26 -28.15 10.17 22.89
CA THR A 26 -26.97 10.02 22.03
C THR A 26 -26.23 8.78 22.55
N TYR A 27 -26.63 7.61 22.08
CA TYR A 27 -25.77 6.44 22.21
C TYR A 27 -24.46 6.82 21.54
N ALA A 28 -23.37 6.88 22.29
CA ALA A 28 -22.03 6.93 21.72
C ALA A 28 -21.94 5.73 20.78
N ARG A 29 -22.05 5.98 19.49
CA ARG A 29 -21.92 4.91 18.48
C ARG A 29 -20.52 4.34 18.63
N ALA A 30 -20.42 3.03 18.82
CA ALA A 30 -19.15 2.35 18.90
C ALA A 30 -18.31 2.71 17.66
N GLU A 31 -17.04 2.98 17.88
CA GLU A 31 -16.11 3.34 16.81
C GLU A 31 -15.45 2.09 16.23
N VAL A 32 -15.18 2.10 14.93
CA VAL A 32 -14.39 1.05 14.26
C VAL A 32 -12.94 1.42 14.35
N LYS A 33 -12.17 0.68 15.14
CA LYS A 33 -10.73 0.91 15.28
C LYS A 33 -9.97 0.29 14.10
N LEU A 34 -9.34 1.15 13.31
CA LEU A 34 -8.46 0.83 12.19
C LEU A 34 -7.07 1.34 12.51
N ALA A 35 -6.03 0.69 12.01
CA ALA A 35 -4.66 1.17 12.18
C ALA A 35 -3.90 1.23 10.86
N VAL A 36 -2.89 2.10 10.83
CA VAL A 36 -1.84 2.13 9.80
C VAL A 36 -0.54 1.68 10.45
N GLY A 37 0.03 0.58 9.96
CA GLY A 37 1.38 0.13 10.29
C GLY A 37 2.30 0.37 9.11
N GLY A 38 3.43 1.04 9.34
CA GLY A 38 4.37 1.32 8.26
C GLY A 38 5.60 2.08 8.73
N PRO A 39 6.59 2.29 7.85
CA PRO A 39 7.81 3.03 8.16
C PRO A 39 7.53 4.54 8.18
N ILE A 40 6.95 5.05 9.26
CA ILE A 40 6.59 6.46 9.39
C ILE A 40 7.84 7.34 9.51
N THR A 41 8.92 6.80 10.06
CA THR A 41 10.23 7.46 10.15
C THR A 41 11.34 6.59 9.54
N GLY A 42 12.51 7.19 9.30
CA GLY A 42 13.68 6.51 8.72
C GLY A 42 13.77 6.63 7.19
N GLY A 43 14.64 5.84 6.56
CA GLY A 43 14.94 5.92 5.11
C GLY A 43 13.75 5.62 4.19
N SER A 44 12.77 4.88 4.67
CA SER A 44 11.54 4.53 3.92
C SER A 44 10.33 5.39 4.29
N ALA A 45 10.54 6.54 4.98
CA ALA A 45 9.45 7.38 5.50
C ALA A 45 8.52 7.91 4.40
N ALA A 46 9.02 8.13 3.20
CA ALA A 46 8.20 8.53 2.05
C ALA A 46 7.06 7.53 1.78
N PHE A 47 7.35 6.23 1.84
CA PHE A 47 6.32 5.19 1.71
C PHE A 47 5.37 5.15 2.90
N GLY A 48 5.87 5.32 4.13
CA GLY A 48 5.01 5.41 5.32
C GLY A 48 4.02 6.57 5.22
N ALA A 49 4.47 7.72 4.71
CA ALA A 49 3.62 8.87 4.43
C ALA A 49 2.55 8.57 3.37
N GLN A 50 2.89 7.84 2.31
CA GLN A 50 1.91 7.40 1.30
C GLN A 50 0.81 6.55 1.93
N LEU A 51 1.17 5.55 2.76
CA LEU A 51 0.19 4.69 3.44
C LEU A 51 -0.75 5.53 4.32
N LYS A 52 -0.16 6.36 5.18
CA LYS A 52 -0.91 7.21 6.10
C LYS A 52 -1.87 8.14 5.37
N ASN A 53 -1.37 8.85 4.37
CA ASN A 53 -2.16 9.83 3.62
C ASN A 53 -3.35 9.20 2.90
N GLY A 54 -3.18 8.01 2.33
CA GLY A 54 -4.26 7.27 1.67
C GLY A 54 -5.34 6.83 2.65
N VAL A 55 -4.93 6.30 3.80
CA VAL A 55 -5.86 5.88 4.85
C VAL A 55 -6.58 7.06 5.47
N ASP A 56 -5.88 8.14 5.81
CA ASP A 56 -6.49 9.35 6.39
C ASP A 56 -7.59 9.93 5.48
N GLN A 57 -7.33 10.01 4.18
CA GLN A 57 -8.33 10.51 3.24
C GLN A 57 -9.52 9.56 3.09
N ALA A 58 -9.26 8.24 2.98
CA ALA A 58 -10.32 7.25 2.88
C ALA A 58 -11.23 7.24 4.12
N VAL A 59 -10.63 7.33 5.30
CA VAL A 59 -11.38 7.40 6.57
C VAL A 59 -12.21 8.67 6.66
N GLU A 60 -11.66 9.80 6.24
CA GLU A 60 -12.41 11.07 6.21
C GLU A 60 -13.64 10.96 5.30
N ASP A 61 -13.45 10.46 4.07
CA ASP A 61 -14.54 10.34 3.09
C ASP A 61 -15.61 9.32 3.55
N ILE A 62 -15.18 8.19 4.10
CA ILE A 62 -16.09 7.17 4.63
C ILE A 62 -16.86 7.70 5.85
N ASN A 63 -16.21 8.43 6.74
CA ASN A 63 -16.84 9.03 7.91
C ASN A 63 -17.84 10.12 7.52
N ALA A 64 -17.53 10.92 6.49
CA ALA A 64 -18.47 11.90 5.94
C ALA A 64 -19.70 11.24 5.32
N ALA A 65 -19.53 10.04 4.72
CA ALA A 65 -20.63 9.22 4.18
C ALA A 65 -21.39 8.38 5.22
N GLY A 66 -21.13 8.55 6.53
CA GLY A 66 -21.83 7.86 7.62
C GLY A 66 -21.09 6.68 8.23
N GLY A 67 -19.83 6.45 7.86
CA GLY A 67 -18.97 5.39 8.41
C GLY A 67 -19.23 4.00 7.83
N ILE A 68 -18.84 2.96 8.56
CA ILE A 68 -19.09 1.55 8.23
C ILE A 68 -20.23 1.04 9.11
N LEU A 69 -21.29 0.53 8.52
CA LEU A 69 -22.48 0.11 9.25
C LEU A 69 -22.98 1.17 10.25
N GLY A 70 -22.82 2.45 9.86
CA GLY A 70 -23.20 3.58 10.67
C GLY A 70 -22.24 3.90 11.83
N GLN A 71 -21.08 3.27 11.93
CA GLN A 71 -20.06 3.56 12.94
C GLN A 71 -18.89 4.30 12.29
N LYS A 72 -18.36 5.32 12.98
CA LYS A 72 -17.19 6.06 12.49
C LYS A 72 -15.90 5.26 12.66
N LEU A 73 -14.99 5.42 11.72
CA LEU A 73 -13.63 4.88 11.82
C LEU A 73 -12.77 5.84 12.61
N VAL A 74 -11.92 5.28 13.48
CA VAL A 74 -10.82 5.99 14.13
C VAL A 74 -9.51 5.31 13.79
N VAL A 75 -8.47 6.09 13.54
CA VAL A 75 -7.18 5.60 13.04
C VAL A 75 -6.10 5.70 14.10
N SER A 76 -5.42 4.58 14.37
CA SER A 76 -4.16 4.54 15.10
C SER A 76 -2.99 4.41 14.12
N ILE A 77 -1.84 5.01 14.45
CA ILE A 77 -0.64 4.96 13.62
C ILE A 77 0.46 4.28 14.41
N GLY A 78 1.15 3.32 13.76
CA GLY A 78 2.32 2.64 14.30
C GLY A 78 3.51 2.78 13.37
N ASP A 79 4.62 3.26 13.92
CA ASP A 79 5.88 3.40 13.20
C ASP A 79 6.72 2.13 13.38
N ASP A 80 6.88 1.36 12.32
CA ASP A 80 7.70 0.15 12.31
C ASP A 80 9.16 0.38 11.87
N ARG A 81 9.50 1.60 11.43
CA ARG A 81 10.84 2.00 10.97
C ARG A 81 11.48 1.07 9.94
N ALA A 82 10.67 0.32 9.20
CA ALA A 82 11.11 -0.77 8.31
C ALA A 82 11.93 -1.85 9.05
N ASP A 83 11.68 -2.04 10.35
CA ASP A 83 12.33 -3.04 11.21
C ASP A 83 11.31 -4.13 11.63
N PRO A 84 11.63 -5.43 11.42
CA PRO A 84 10.71 -6.51 11.78
C PRO A 84 10.36 -6.58 13.28
N LYS A 85 11.28 -6.24 14.18
CA LYS A 85 11.03 -6.26 15.63
C LYS A 85 10.11 -5.12 16.06
N GLU A 86 10.34 -3.92 15.49
CA GLU A 86 9.44 -2.79 15.70
C GLU A 86 8.05 -3.09 15.14
N GLY A 87 7.96 -3.75 13.97
CA GLY A 87 6.69 -4.19 13.40
C GLY A 87 5.90 -5.11 14.32
N VAL A 88 6.56 -6.08 14.96
CA VAL A 88 5.94 -6.95 15.99
C VAL A 88 5.50 -6.15 17.21
N SER A 89 6.31 -5.19 17.67
CA SER A 89 5.96 -4.31 18.80
C SER A 89 4.72 -3.47 18.47
N VAL A 90 4.66 -2.89 17.27
CA VAL A 90 3.50 -2.14 16.75
C VAL A 90 2.25 -3.04 16.69
N ALA A 91 2.40 -4.27 16.19
CA ALA A 91 1.28 -5.21 16.08
C ALA A 91 0.70 -5.58 17.46
N ASN A 92 1.55 -5.84 18.44
CA ASN A 92 1.11 -6.10 19.82
C ASN A 92 0.39 -4.87 20.44
N LYS A 93 0.89 -3.66 20.18
CA LYS A 93 0.23 -2.44 20.60
C LYS A 93 -1.16 -2.30 19.99
N PHE A 94 -1.31 -2.52 18.68
CA PHE A 94 -2.59 -2.48 18.01
C PHE A 94 -3.58 -3.50 18.58
N ALA A 95 -3.10 -4.72 18.89
CA ALA A 95 -3.92 -5.75 19.52
C ALA A 95 -4.40 -5.31 20.92
N ALA A 96 -3.49 -4.77 21.75
CA ALA A 96 -3.84 -4.25 23.08
C ALA A 96 -4.84 -3.08 23.00
N ASP A 97 -4.73 -2.23 22.00
CA ASP A 97 -5.65 -1.11 21.76
C ASP A 97 -7.02 -1.56 21.19
N GLY A 98 -7.19 -2.85 20.87
CA GLY A 98 -8.41 -3.43 20.32
C GLY A 98 -8.69 -3.04 18.88
N VAL A 99 -7.64 -2.80 18.09
CA VAL A 99 -7.73 -2.60 16.64
C VAL A 99 -8.24 -3.88 15.97
N LYS A 100 -9.14 -3.75 15.00
CA LYS A 100 -9.69 -4.88 14.25
C LYS A 100 -9.14 -5.01 12.85
N PHE A 101 -8.82 -3.88 12.22
CA PHE A 101 -8.40 -3.80 10.83
C PHE A 101 -7.09 -3.01 10.73
N VAL A 102 -6.13 -3.55 10.00
CA VAL A 102 -4.82 -2.92 9.80
C VAL A 102 -4.58 -2.71 8.30
N ILE A 103 -4.16 -1.51 7.92
CA ILE A 103 -3.58 -1.23 6.61
C ILE A 103 -2.06 -1.16 6.79
N GLY A 104 -1.36 -2.05 6.16
CA GLY A 104 0.10 -2.19 6.33
C GLY A 104 0.53 -3.66 6.39
N HIS A 105 1.75 -3.94 6.73
CA HIS A 105 2.89 -3.01 6.72
C HIS A 105 3.39 -2.80 5.29
N PHE A 106 4.30 -1.85 5.08
CA PHE A 106 4.89 -1.63 3.76
C PHE A 106 5.89 -2.73 3.41
N ASN A 107 6.86 -2.96 4.29
CA ASN A 107 7.97 -3.88 4.04
C ASN A 107 7.55 -5.35 4.24
N SER A 108 7.88 -6.23 3.30
CA SER A 108 7.56 -7.67 3.39
C SER A 108 8.15 -8.32 4.65
N GLY A 109 9.40 -7.98 4.99
CA GLY A 109 10.07 -8.51 6.18
C GLY A 109 9.45 -8.05 7.50
N VAL A 110 8.67 -6.99 7.49
CA VAL A 110 7.88 -6.49 8.63
C VAL A 110 6.50 -7.12 8.64
N THR A 111 5.83 -7.15 7.47
CA THR A 111 4.46 -7.69 7.34
C THR A 111 4.37 -9.14 7.77
N ILE A 112 5.37 -9.96 7.42
CA ILE A 112 5.37 -11.40 7.72
C ILE A 112 5.24 -11.65 9.22
N PRO A 113 6.17 -11.23 10.10
CA PRO A 113 6.04 -11.50 11.54
C PRO A 113 4.91 -10.70 12.22
N ALA A 114 4.61 -9.48 11.77
CA ALA A 114 3.50 -8.71 12.32
C ALA A 114 2.15 -9.39 12.08
N SER A 115 1.97 -10.03 10.91
CA SER A 115 0.71 -10.71 10.59
C SER A 115 0.47 -11.99 11.41
N ASP A 116 1.51 -12.60 11.98
CA ASP A 116 1.33 -13.70 12.95
C ASP A 116 0.68 -13.19 14.24
N VAL A 117 1.14 -12.03 14.74
CA VAL A 117 0.51 -11.35 15.89
C VAL A 117 -0.95 -10.99 15.57
N TYR A 118 -1.23 -10.50 14.37
CA TYR A 118 -2.60 -10.18 13.96
C TYR A 118 -3.48 -11.43 13.89
N LEU A 119 -2.95 -12.56 13.40
CA LEU A 119 -3.66 -13.84 13.37
C LEU A 119 -4.05 -14.29 14.78
N GLU A 120 -3.09 -14.30 15.71
CA GLU A 120 -3.29 -14.70 17.11
C GLU A 120 -4.36 -13.86 17.82
N ASN A 121 -4.49 -12.59 17.43
CA ASN A 121 -5.43 -11.64 18.04
C ASN A 121 -6.72 -11.44 17.20
N GLY A 122 -6.96 -12.28 16.17
CA GLY A 122 -8.17 -12.22 15.36
C GLY A 122 -8.35 -10.93 14.57
N MET A 123 -7.25 -10.26 14.19
CA MET A 123 -7.24 -9.01 13.43
C MET A 123 -7.07 -9.30 11.94
N LEU A 124 -7.66 -8.47 11.08
CA LEU A 124 -7.50 -8.54 9.63
C LEU A 124 -6.51 -7.48 9.15
N VAL A 125 -5.59 -7.86 8.28
CA VAL A 125 -4.60 -6.95 7.69
C VAL A 125 -4.67 -6.95 6.17
N ILE A 126 -4.62 -5.76 5.56
CA ILE A 126 -4.46 -5.57 4.12
C ILE A 126 -3.18 -4.77 3.89
N THR A 127 -2.18 -5.40 3.27
CA THR A 127 -0.99 -4.66 2.85
C THR A 127 -1.15 -4.05 1.46
N PRO A 128 -0.84 -2.77 1.29
CA PRO A 128 -0.83 -2.14 -0.03
C PRO A 128 0.45 -2.38 -0.82
N ALA A 129 1.50 -2.97 -0.20
CA ALA A 129 2.85 -2.92 -0.75
C ALA A 129 3.73 -4.15 -0.51
N ALA A 130 3.44 -5.00 0.46
CA ALA A 130 4.30 -6.15 0.77
C ALA A 130 4.14 -7.27 -0.28
N THR A 131 5.09 -7.40 -1.18
CA THR A 131 5.02 -8.21 -2.40
C THR A 131 5.62 -9.60 -2.29
N ASN A 132 6.45 -9.87 -1.26
CA ASN A 132 7.09 -11.18 -1.13
C ASN A 132 6.04 -12.31 -1.05
N PRO A 133 6.21 -13.42 -1.81
CA PRO A 133 5.28 -14.55 -1.78
C PRO A 133 4.98 -15.09 -0.38
N LYS A 134 5.96 -15.08 0.53
CA LYS A 134 5.80 -15.55 1.91
C LYS A 134 4.79 -14.76 2.75
N VAL A 135 4.32 -13.60 2.29
CA VAL A 135 3.27 -12.84 3.00
C VAL A 135 1.98 -13.65 3.06
N THR A 136 1.61 -14.33 1.98
CA THR A 136 0.36 -15.10 1.84
C THR A 136 0.56 -16.62 1.67
N ASP A 137 1.77 -17.08 1.28
CA ASP A 137 2.09 -18.51 1.12
C ASP A 137 2.37 -19.21 2.47
N ARG A 138 1.55 -18.94 3.49
CA ARG A 138 1.66 -19.55 4.82
C ARG A 138 0.33 -20.22 5.17
N PRO A 139 0.37 -21.50 5.62
CA PRO A 139 -0.87 -22.22 5.93
C PRO A 139 -1.63 -21.56 7.10
N GLY A 140 -2.95 -21.55 7.02
CA GLY A 140 -3.82 -21.05 8.10
C GLY A 140 -3.99 -19.53 8.18
N MET A 141 -3.35 -18.76 7.31
CA MET A 141 -3.45 -17.29 7.27
C MET A 141 -4.76 -16.85 6.60
N TRP A 142 -5.84 -16.79 7.36
CA TRP A 142 -7.14 -16.32 6.87
C TRP A 142 -7.25 -14.79 6.85
N ASN A 143 -6.38 -14.12 7.56
CA ASN A 143 -6.49 -12.71 7.95
C ASN A 143 -5.59 -11.76 7.14
N VAL A 144 -4.79 -12.28 6.19
CA VAL A 144 -3.81 -11.49 5.44
C VAL A 144 -4.26 -11.35 4.00
N PHE A 145 -4.32 -10.11 3.53
CA PHE A 145 -4.65 -9.75 2.16
C PHE A 145 -3.63 -8.75 1.62
N ARG A 146 -3.49 -8.68 0.29
CA ARG A 146 -2.71 -7.64 -0.37
C ARG A 146 -3.47 -7.06 -1.57
N VAL A 147 -3.36 -5.76 -1.76
CA VAL A 147 -3.89 -5.08 -2.95
C VAL A 147 -2.81 -4.76 -3.99
N CYS A 148 -1.56 -5.13 -3.72
CA CYS A 148 -0.44 -5.15 -4.67
C CYS A 148 -0.26 -6.54 -5.28
N GLY A 149 0.66 -6.67 -6.25
CA GLY A 149 1.03 -7.97 -6.82
C GLY A 149 2.04 -8.74 -5.94
N ARG A 150 2.69 -9.75 -6.55
CA ARG A 150 3.67 -10.65 -5.91
C ARG A 150 5.01 -10.61 -6.64
N ASP A 151 6.11 -10.79 -5.91
CA ASP A 151 7.47 -10.74 -6.48
C ASP A 151 7.74 -11.85 -7.50
N ASP A 152 7.14 -13.04 -7.34
CA ASP A 152 7.25 -14.12 -8.33
C ASP A 152 6.65 -13.72 -9.69
N GLN A 153 5.55 -12.97 -9.70
CA GLN A 153 4.95 -12.43 -10.92
C GLN A 153 5.75 -11.24 -11.46
N GLN A 154 6.21 -10.37 -10.57
CA GLN A 154 7.06 -9.24 -10.89
C GLN A 154 8.37 -9.72 -11.55
N GLY A 155 8.99 -10.75 -10.99
CA GLY A 155 10.18 -11.38 -11.54
C GLY A 155 9.98 -11.98 -12.92
N ILE A 156 8.79 -12.57 -13.21
CA ILE A 156 8.44 -13.08 -14.54
C ILE A 156 8.39 -11.94 -15.57
N VAL A 157 7.76 -10.82 -15.25
CA VAL A 157 7.66 -9.66 -16.14
C VAL A 157 9.02 -9.05 -16.41
N ALA A 158 9.80 -8.80 -15.34
CA ALA A 158 11.18 -8.29 -15.45
C ALA A 158 12.07 -9.26 -16.25
N GLY A 159 12.00 -10.55 -15.93
CA GLY A 159 12.78 -11.59 -16.60
C GLY A 159 12.42 -11.76 -18.06
N ALA A 160 11.15 -11.55 -18.45
CA ALA A 160 10.74 -11.58 -19.84
C ALA A 160 11.37 -10.42 -20.64
N LEU A 161 11.35 -9.20 -20.09
CA LEU A 161 11.99 -8.03 -20.69
C LEU A 161 13.51 -8.24 -20.83
N ILE A 162 14.16 -8.69 -19.72
CA ILE A 162 15.61 -8.93 -19.73
C ILE A 162 15.98 -9.98 -20.78
N ALA A 163 15.23 -11.08 -20.85
CA ALA A 163 15.49 -12.13 -21.83
C ALA A 163 15.28 -11.66 -23.28
N ALA A 164 14.34 -10.76 -23.52
CA ALA A 164 14.08 -10.22 -24.86
C ALA A 164 15.14 -9.19 -25.30
N LYS A 165 15.51 -8.26 -24.41
CA LYS A 165 16.37 -7.12 -24.77
C LYS A 165 17.86 -7.34 -24.48
N TYR A 166 18.19 -8.25 -23.54
CA TYR A 166 19.55 -8.46 -23.06
C TYR A 166 20.07 -9.88 -23.32
N LYS A 167 19.49 -10.61 -24.29
CA LYS A 167 20.01 -11.91 -24.70
C LYS A 167 21.46 -11.81 -25.16
N GLY A 168 22.34 -12.61 -24.58
CA GLY A 168 23.78 -12.57 -24.86
C GLY A 168 24.53 -11.38 -24.24
N LYS A 169 23.86 -10.59 -23.41
CA LYS A 169 24.41 -9.45 -22.69
C LYS A 169 24.74 -9.83 -21.25
N ARG A 170 25.50 -8.99 -20.57
CA ARG A 170 25.98 -9.15 -19.21
C ARG A 170 25.00 -8.49 -18.24
N VAL A 171 24.28 -9.27 -17.45
CA VAL A 171 23.32 -8.77 -16.46
C VAL A 171 23.87 -9.00 -15.06
N ALA A 172 24.03 -7.94 -14.28
CA ALA A 172 24.39 -8.01 -12.87
C ALA A 172 23.15 -7.84 -11.99
N PHE A 173 23.08 -8.56 -10.89
CA PHE A 173 22.05 -8.44 -9.87
C PHE A 173 22.67 -7.93 -8.58
N ILE A 174 22.03 -6.95 -7.99
CA ILE A 174 22.36 -6.42 -6.66
C ILE A 174 21.08 -6.33 -5.82
N HIS A 175 21.19 -6.50 -4.51
CA HIS A 175 20.03 -6.43 -3.62
C HIS A 175 20.41 -5.91 -2.22
N ASP A 176 19.43 -5.42 -1.47
CA ASP A 176 19.58 -4.82 -0.15
C ASP A 176 19.57 -5.81 1.02
N LYS A 177 19.64 -7.11 0.75
CA LYS A 177 19.56 -8.21 1.73
C LYS A 177 18.26 -8.28 2.54
N THR A 178 17.27 -7.42 2.26
CA THR A 178 15.96 -7.53 2.90
C THR A 178 15.15 -8.70 2.34
N THR A 179 14.13 -9.13 3.06
CA THR A 179 13.18 -10.16 2.59
C THR A 179 12.55 -9.77 1.25
N TYR A 180 12.23 -8.47 1.04
CA TYR A 180 11.74 -7.96 -0.23
C TYR A 180 12.83 -7.95 -1.29
N GLY A 181 13.89 -7.18 -1.10
CA GLY A 181 14.84 -6.90 -2.17
C GLY A 181 15.61 -8.12 -2.64
N GLN A 182 16.10 -8.95 -1.70
CA GLN A 182 16.73 -10.21 -2.06
C GLN A 182 15.74 -11.17 -2.73
N GLY A 183 14.53 -11.30 -2.18
CA GLY A 183 13.49 -12.17 -2.74
C GLY A 183 13.13 -11.80 -4.17
N LEU A 184 12.91 -10.52 -4.45
CA LEU A 184 12.63 -10.03 -5.80
C LEU A 184 13.79 -10.28 -6.77
N ALA A 185 15.03 -10.03 -6.35
CA ALA A 185 16.21 -10.30 -7.16
C ALA A 185 16.35 -11.80 -7.48
N GLU A 186 16.07 -12.68 -6.51
CA GLU A 186 16.08 -14.13 -6.68
C GLU A 186 15.00 -14.59 -7.66
N GLU A 187 13.76 -14.10 -7.55
CA GLU A 187 12.67 -14.45 -8.48
C GLU A 187 12.97 -13.98 -9.91
N THR A 188 13.51 -12.76 -10.07
CA THR A 188 13.89 -12.26 -11.39
C THR A 188 15.06 -13.04 -11.98
N ARG A 189 16.07 -13.36 -11.16
CA ARG A 189 17.20 -14.22 -11.55
C ARG A 189 16.71 -15.59 -12.00
N LYS A 190 15.84 -16.21 -11.24
CA LYS A 190 15.20 -17.50 -11.59
C LYS A 190 14.49 -17.42 -12.94
N ALA A 191 13.76 -16.33 -13.19
CA ALA A 191 13.04 -16.14 -14.44
C ALA A 191 13.99 -16.01 -15.66
N ILE A 192 15.12 -15.28 -15.54
CA ILE A 192 16.09 -15.19 -16.65
C ILE A 192 16.86 -16.50 -16.83
N ASN A 193 17.20 -17.21 -15.75
CA ASN A 193 17.89 -18.49 -15.82
C ASN A 193 17.03 -19.56 -16.50
N ALA A 194 15.72 -19.57 -16.26
CA ALA A 194 14.76 -20.44 -16.96
C ALA A 194 14.70 -20.18 -18.48
N LYS A 195 15.15 -18.99 -18.93
CA LYS A 195 15.27 -18.61 -20.34
C LYS A 195 16.68 -18.75 -20.90
N GLY A 196 17.59 -19.39 -20.18
CA GLY A 196 18.96 -19.67 -20.58
C GLY A 196 19.94 -18.50 -20.42
N LEU A 197 19.56 -17.41 -19.73
CA LEU A 197 20.49 -16.34 -19.38
C LEU A 197 21.04 -16.61 -17.98
N LYS A 198 22.34 -16.31 -17.79
CA LYS A 198 22.97 -16.32 -16.47
C LYS A 198 23.50 -14.94 -16.13
N GLU A 199 23.29 -14.55 -14.89
CA GLU A 199 23.88 -13.34 -14.33
C GLU A 199 25.39 -13.41 -14.28
N VAL A 200 26.07 -12.27 -14.45
CA VAL A 200 27.53 -12.18 -14.28
C VAL A 200 27.90 -11.83 -12.83
N MET A 201 26.95 -11.40 -12.03
CA MET A 201 27.15 -11.01 -10.63
C MET A 201 25.82 -11.12 -9.88
N PHE A 202 25.86 -11.59 -8.63
CA PHE A 202 24.76 -11.53 -7.68
C PHE A 202 25.34 -11.13 -6.32
N GLU A 203 25.08 -9.87 -5.90
CA GLU A 203 25.74 -9.26 -4.74
C GLU A 203 24.74 -8.57 -3.83
N GLY A 204 24.91 -8.70 -2.51
CA GLY A 204 24.09 -8.04 -1.50
C GLY A 204 24.81 -6.88 -0.81
N VAL A 205 24.14 -5.74 -0.67
CA VAL A 205 24.56 -4.61 0.16
C VAL A 205 23.65 -4.47 1.38
N ASN A 206 24.05 -3.71 2.39
CA ASN A 206 23.14 -3.42 3.49
C ASN A 206 22.27 -2.20 3.14
N LYS A 207 20.98 -2.28 3.44
CA LYS A 207 20.01 -1.21 3.16
C LYS A 207 20.35 0.16 3.77
N ASP A 208 21.12 0.17 4.86
CA ASP A 208 21.50 1.39 5.58
C ASP A 208 22.87 1.94 5.17
N ASP A 209 23.61 1.25 4.28
CA ASP A 209 24.89 1.72 3.76
C ASP A 209 24.70 3.03 2.97
N LYS A 210 25.68 3.92 3.06
CA LYS A 210 25.69 5.20 2.34
C LYS A 210 26.84 5.31 1.32
N ASP A 211 27.82 4.44 1.43
CA ASP A 211 28.96 4.35 0.52
C ASP A 211 28.95 3.02 -0.25
N PHE A 212 28.81 3.13 -1.56
CA PHE A 212 28.77 2.01 -2.49
C PHE A 212 29.98 1.99 -3.44
N THR A 213 31.07 2.67 -3.07
CA THR A 213 32.31 2.73 -3.87
C THR A 213 32.87 1.34 -4.16
N ALA A 214 32.88 0.45 -3.17
CA ALA A 214 33.32 -0.94 -3.35
C ALA A 214 32.41 -1.73 -4.30
N LEU A 215 31.09 -1.55 -4.20
CA LEU A 215 30.11 -2.13 -5.12
C LEU A 215 30.33 -1.62 -6.54
N ALA A 216 30.47 -0.30 -6.71
CA ALA A 216 30.69 0.31 -8.02
C ALA A 216 32.00 -0.19 -8.66
N SER A 217 33.07 -0.39 -7.88
CA SER A 217 34.29 -1.01 -8.37
C SER A 217 34.09 -2.46 -8.87
N LYS A 218 33.32 -3.28 -8.15
CA LYS A 218 32.93 -4.64 -8.56
C LYS A 218 32.08 -4.60 -9.85
N LEU A 219 31.10 -3.70 -9.93
CA LEU A 219 30.25 -3.52 -11.11
C LEU A 219 31.09 -3.07 -12.33
N LYS A 220 32.05 -2.17 -12.13
CA LYS A 220 32.95 -1.75 -13.20
C LYS A 220 33.79 -2.90 -13.74
N ALA A 221 34.32 -3.76 -12.86
CA ALA A 221 35.05 -4.96 -13.25
C ALA A 221 34.11 -5.99 -13.95
N ALA A 222 32.88 -6.15 -13.46
CA ALA A 222 31.90 -7.01 -14.09
C ALA A 222 31.40 -6.47 -15.44
N ASN A 223 31.55 -5.18 -15.72
CA ASN A 223 31.15 -4.49 -16.96
C ASN A 223 29.77 -4.94 -17.48
N PRO A 224 28.68 -4.78 -16.70
CA PRO A 224 27.36 -5.23 -17.10
C PRO A 224 26.72 -4.31 -18.15
N ASP A 225 25.86 -4.87 -18.98
CA ASP A 225 24.98 -4.14 -19.90
C ASP A 225 23.68 -3.69 -19.22
N LEU A 226 23.30 -4.36 -18.13
CA LEU A 226 22.14 -4.06 -17.28
C LEU A 226 22.45 -4.41 -15.84
N ILE A 227 21.99 -3.58 -14.90
CA ILE A 227 22.06 -3.86 -13.47
C ILE A 227 20.63 -3.98 -12.95
N TYR A 228 20.27 -5.15 -12.38
CA TYR A 228 18.99 -5.35 -11.70
C TYR A 228 19.16 -5.05 -10.21
N TRP A 229 18.29 -4.19 -9.68
CA TRP A 229 18.24 -3.80 -8.27
C TRP A 229 17.02 -4.40 -7.57
N GLY A 230 17.24 -5.22 -6.56
CA GLY A 230 16.25 -5.64 -5.59
C GLY A 230 16.38 -4.84 -4.30
N GLY A 231 15.53 -3.86 -4.12
CA GLY A 231 15.55 -2.98 -2.94
C GLY A 231 14.76 -1.70 -3.14
N LEU A 232 14.89 -0.77 -2.18
CA LEU A 232 14.10 0.45 -2.15
C LEU A 232 14.79 1.63 -2.82
N HIS A 233 14.02 2.69 -3.00
CA HIS A 233 14.33 3.91 -3.73
C HIS A 233 15.53 4.69 -3.15
N ASP A 234 15.63 4.79 -1.84
CA ASP A 234 16.68 5.55 -1.15
C ASP A 234 18.07 4.98 -1.41
N THR A 235 18.25 3.70 -1.16
CA THR A 235 19.50 2.97 -1.44
C THR A 235 19.76 2.85 -2.94
N GLY A 236 18.71 2.52 -3.73
CA GLY A 236 18.81 2.45 -5.20
C GLY A 236 19.23 3.77 -5.83
N GLY A 237 18.72 4.89 -5.36
CA GLY A 237 19.09 6.23 -5.81
C GLY A 237 20.57 6.56 -5.52
N LEU A 238 21.07 6.23 -4.32
CA LEU A 238 22.47 6.40 -3.96
C LEU A 238 23.39 5.53 -4.83
N ILE A 239 23.02 4.27 -5.06
CA ILE A 239 23.78 3.37 -5.94
C ILE A 239 23.86 3.95 -7.35
N VAL A 240 22.72 4.38 -7.92
CA VAL A 240 22.72 4.99 -9.26
C VAL A 240 23.64 6.19 -9.32
N ARG A 241 23.54 7.13 -8.37
CA ARG A 241 24.40 8.31 -8.33
C ARG A 241 25.88 7.94 -8.30
N GLN A 242 26.28 7.07 -7.36
CA GLN A 242 27.69 6.69 -7.21
C GLN A 242 28.22 5.86 -8.39
N MET A 243 27.38 5.05 -9.04
CA MET A 243 27.73 4.39 -10.29
C MET A 243 28.02 5.40 -11.40
N ARG A 244 27.18 6.43 -11.57
CA ARG A 244 27.39 7.49 -12.57
C ARG A 244 28.66 8.28 -12.29
N ASP A 245 28.93 8.61 -11.02
CA ASP A 245 30.17 9.30 -10.60
C ASP A 245 31.42 8.49 -10.96
N GLN A 246 31.34 7.16 -10.98
CA GLN A 246 32.43 6.27 -11.40
C GLN A 246 32.42 5.93 -12.91
N GLY A 247 31.56 6.58 -13.69
CA GLY A 247 31.48 6.42 -15.14
C GLY A 247 30.79 5.15 -15.62
N ILE A 248 30.07 4.43 -14.74
CA ILE A 248 29.25 3.26 -15.12
C ILE A 248 27.98 3.77 -15.81
N LYS A 249 27.78 3.41 -17.08
CA LYS A 249 26.67 3.85 -17.91
C LYS A 249 25.53 2.82 -18.01
N ALA A 250 25.74 1.59 -17.54
CA ALA A 250 24.71 0.55 -17.56
C ALA A 250 23.40 1.05 -16.93
N PRO A 251 22.23 0.85 -17.57
CA PRO A 251 20.97 1.22 -16.98
C PRO A 251 20.67 0.37 -15.74
N LEU A 252 19.92 0.96 -14.79
CA LEU A 252 19.34 0.23 -13.69
C LEU A 252 17.95 -0.25 -14.09
N MET A 253 17.58 -1.46 -13.65
CA MET A 253 16.22 -1.94 -13.63
C MET A 253 15.91 -2.42 -12.21
N GLY A 254 14.74 -2.10 -11.70
CA GLY A 254 14.31 -2.57 -10.38
C GLY A 254 12.84 -2.93 -10.35
N GLY A 255 12.35 -3.13 -9.14
CA GLY A 255 10.93 -3.38 -8.87
C GLY A 255 10.20 -2.14 -8.38
N ASP A 256 9.02 -2.39 -7.85
CA ASP A 256 8.10 -1.41 -7.29
C ASP A 256 8.66 -0.62 -6.09
N GLY A 257 9.71 -1.10 -5.46
CA GLY A 257 10.47 -0.35 -4.45
C GLY A 257 11.15 0.93 -4.95
N LEU A 258 11.17 1.16 -6.27
CA LEU A 258 11.63 2.41 -6.89
C LEU A 258 10.51 3.42 -7.14
N ALA A 259 9.25 3.08 -6.82
CA ALA A 259 8.09 3.90 -7.19
C ALA A 259 7.82 5.05 -6.20
N ASP A 260 8.84 5.88 -5.96
CA ASP A 260 8.76 7.12 -5.20
C ASP A 260 9.61 8.22 -5.85
N ASP A 261 9.12 9.47 -5.88
CA ASP A 261 9.81 10.60 -6.50
C ASP A 261 11.16 10.91 -5.84
N GLU A 262 11.38 10.48 -4.59
CA GLU A 262 12.69 10.59 -3.93
C GLU A 262 13.77 9.78 -4.66
N PHE A 263 13.43 8.71 -5.38
CA PHE A 263 14.40 7.99 -6.20
C PHE A 263 15.11 8.93 -7.17
N ALA A 264 14.34 9.71 -7.93
CA ALA A 264 14.91 10.66 -8.89
C ALA A 264 15.63 11.81 -8.19
N ALA A 265 15.13 12.28 -7.05
CA ALA A 265 15.77 13.33 -6.27
C ALA A 265 17.17 12.89 -5.76
N ILE A 266 17.29 11.63 -5.32
CA ILE A 266 18.57 11.08 -4.81
C ILE A 266 19.51 10.71 -5.96
N ALA A 267 19.03 10.04 -6.99
CA ALA A 267 19.82 9.58 -8.13
C ALA A 267 20.27 10.72 -9.05
N GLY A 268 19.56 11.87 -9.00
CA GLY A 268 19.77 13.00 -9.88
C GLY A 268 19.56 12.63 -11.36
N PRO A 269 20.35 13.21 -12.29
CA PRO A 269 20.23 12.91 -13.72
C PRO A 269 20.45 11.43 -14.07
N GLY A 270 21.08 10.67 -13.19
CA GLY A 270 21.32 9.23 -13.37
C GLY A 270 20.04 8.38 -13.30
N ALA A 271 18.94 8.92 -12.80
CA ALA A 271 17.64 8.22 -12.77
C ALA A 271 17.04 8.05 -14.18
N ASP A 272 17.36 8.96 -15.11
CA ASP A 272 16.84 8.90 -16.48
C ASP A 272 17.22 7.60 -17.17
N GLY A 273 16.25 6.94 -17.78
CA GLY A 273 16.40 5.61 -18.39
C GLY A 273 16.32 4.43 -17.41
N THR A 274 16.13 4.64 -16.10
CA THR A 274 15.89 3.54 -15.16
C THR A 274 14.56 2.87 -15.47
N LEU A 275 14.57 1.54 -15.50
CA LEU A 275 13.41 0.70 -15.72
C LEU A 275 12.88 0.17 -14.39
N MET A 276 11.57 0.00 -14.28
CA MET A 276 10.99 -0.71 -13.14
C MET A 276 9.73 -1.47 -13.52
N THR A 277 9.47 -2.53 -12.79
CA THR A 277 8.18 -3.19 -12.76
C THR A 277 7.36 -2.65 -11.62
N TYR A 278 6.11 -2.30 -11.88
CA TYR A 278 5.18 -1.80 -10.87
C TYR A 278 3.76 -2.23 -11.18
N SER A 279 2.91 -2.32 -10.16
CA SER A 279 1.47 -2.52 -10.34
C SER A 279 0.86 -1.34 -11.12
N PRO A 280 -0.26 -1.54 -11.83
CA PRO A 280 -0.90 -0.45 -12.58
C PRO A 280 -1.16 0.76 -11.69
N ASP A 281 -0.66 1.92 -12.08
CA ASP A 281 -0.77 3.14 -11.30
C ASP A 281 -2.24 3.63 -11.28
N PRO A 282 -2.88 3.71 -10.09
CA PRO A 282 -4.26 4.15 -10.01
C PRO A 282 -4.50 5.58 -10.50
N ARG A 283 -3.45 6.43 -10.54
CA ARG A 283 -3.53 7.80 -11.08
C ARG A 283 -3.90 7.81 -12.56
N ASN A 284 -3.54 6.74 -13.28
CA ASN A 284 -3.86 6.56 -14.71
C ASN A 284 -5.32 6.13 -14.95
N ASN A 285 -6.11 5.85 -13.90
CA ASN A 285 -7.52 5.56 -14.04
C ASN A 285 -8.30 6.87 -14.22
N PRO A 286 -9.01 7.06 -15.36
CA PRO A 286 -9.76 8.30 -15.60
C PRO A 286 -10.80 8.62 -14.53
N LYS A 287 -11.34 7.63 -13.83
CA LYS A 287 -12.28 7.81 -12.72
C LYS A 287 -11.67 8.51 -11.51
N ASN A 288 -10.34 8.50 -11.39
CA ASN A 288 -9.63 9.01 -10.22
C ASN A 288 -9.23 10.51 -10.34
N LYS A 289 -9.61 11.20 -11.41
CA LYS A 289 -9.30 12.63 -11.55
C LYS A 289 -9.74 13.45 -10.35
N GLU A 290 -10.94 13.21 -9.84
CA GLU A 290 -11.49 13.94 -8.70
C GLU A 290 -10.70 13.69 -7.42
N ILE A 291 -10.38 12.43 -7.10
CA ILE A 291 -9.60 12.10 -5.90
C ILE A 291 -8.15 12.64 -6.00
N VAL A 292 -7.52 12.58 -7.17
CA VAL A 292 -6.19 13.17 -7.39
C VAL A 292 -6.23 14.68 -7.17
N GLU A 293 -7.21 15.39 -7.75
CA GLU A 293 -7.39 16.83 -7.55
C GLU A 293 -7.71 17.18 -6.09
N LEU A 294 -8.44 16.32 -5.38
CA LEU A 294 -8.72 16.50 -3.95
C LEU A 294 -7.42 16.50 -3.14
N PHE A 295 -6.51 15.54 -3.39
CA PHE A 295 -5.21 15.50 -2.73
C PHE A 295 -4.39 16.76 -3.03
N ARG A 296 -4.33 17.19 -4.29
CA ARG A 296 -3.62 18.42 -4.68
C ARG A 296 -4.17 19.67 -3.96
N LYS A 297 -5.50 19.83 -3.95
CA LYS A 297 -6.14 21.03 -3.38
C LYS A 297 -6.18 21.03 -1.86
N LYS A 298 -6.46 19.87 -1.25
CA LYS A 298 -6.69 19.78 0.19
C LYS A 298 -5.43 19.43 0.97
N ARG A 299 -4.57 18.58 0.41
CA ARG A 299 -3.37 18.10 1.07
C ARG A 299 -2.09 18.78 0.57
N GLY A 300 -2.15 19.46 -0.58
CA GLY A 300 -1.02 20.21 -1.13
C GLY A 300 0.04 19.38 -1.82
N PHE A 301 -0.27 18.11 -2.16
CA PHE A 301 0.67 17.22 -2.86
C PHE A 301 -0.06 16.30 -3.86
N GLU A 302 0.71 15.77 -4.81
CA GLU A 302 0.25 14.72 -5.73
C GLU A 302 0.20 13.38 -5.00
N PRO A 303 -0.95 12.66 -4.96
CA PRO A 303 -0.97 11.34 -4.38
C PRO A 303 -0.11 10.40 -5.23
N GLN A 304 0.80 9.68 -4.60
CA GLN A 304 1.53 8.62 -5.28
C GLN A 304 0.71 7.32 -5.28
N ALA A 305 1.18 6.33 -6.03
CA ALA A 305 0.35 5.14 -6.27
C ALA A 305 0.04 4.36 -4.98
N TYR A 306 0.98 4.22 -4.04
CA TYR A 306 0.70 3.55 -2.76
C TYR A 306 -0.28 4.34 -1.87
N THR A 307 -0.38 5.67 -2.04
CA THR A 307 -1.45 6.47 -1.41
C THR A 307 -2.82 5.96 -1.83
N LEU A 308 -3.02 5.73 -3.14
CA LEU A 308 -4.29 5.26 -3.66
C LEU A 308 -4.53 3.76 -3.40
N TYR A 309 -3.49 2.93 -3.35
CA TYR A 309 -3.62 1.54 -2.92
C TYR A 309 -4.03 1.43 -1.44
N SER A 310 -3.50 2.31 -0.58
CA SER A 310 -3.89 2.35 0.82
C SER A 310 -5.33 2.85 1.00
N TYR A 311 -5.74 3.84 0.21
CA TYR A 311 -7.14 4.28 0.14
C TYR A 311 -8.05 3.12 -0.29
N ALA A 312 -7.69 2.40 -1.35
CA ALA A 312 -8.42 1.23 -1.85
C ALA A 312 -8.61 0.13 -0.79
N ALA A 313 -7.57 -0.12 0.01
CA ALA A 313 -7.64 -1.11 1.08
C ALA A 313 -8.73 -0.77 2.13
N VAL A 314 -8.90 0.52 2.47
CA VAL A 314 -9.98 0.95 3.38
C VAL A 314 -11.36 0.82 2.70
N GLN A 315 -11.46 1.13 1.39
CA GLN A 315 -12.69 0.91 0.63
C GLN A 315 -13.12 -0.55 0.62
N ILE A 316 -12.16 -1.48 0.51
CA ILE A 316 -12.41 -2.93 0.55
C ILE A 316 -12.95 -3.33 1.92
N ILE A 317 -12.33 -2.90 3.02
CA ILE A 317 -12.82 -3.19 4.38
C ILE A 317 -14.27 -2.71 4.52
N LYS A 318 -14.58 -1.49 4.09
CA LYS A 318 -15.94 -0.94 4.12
C LYS A 318 -16.92 -1.85 3.38
N GLN A 319 -16.66 -2.13 2.12
CA GLN A 319 -17.54 -2.92 1.27
C GLN A 319 -17.70 -4.37 1.76
N ALA A 320 -16.61 -4.97 2.27
CA ALA A 320 -16.65 -6.33 2.81
C ALA A 320 -17.43 -6.39 4.13
N ALA A 321 -17.23 -5.44 5.04
CA ALA A 321 -17.97 -5.35 6.29
C ALA A 321 -19.48 -5.11 6.06
N GLU A 322 -19.85 -4.26 5.12
CA GLU A 322 -21.23 -4.00 4.74
C GLU A 322 -21.89 -5.26 4.12
N ALA A 323 -21.16 -5.98 3.26
CA ALA A 323 -21.64 -7.24 2.68
C ALA A 323 -21.80 -8.35 3.74
N ALA A 324 -20.85 -8.43 4.68
CA ALA A 324 -20.92 -9.34 5.82
C ALA A 324 -21.97 -8.93 6.86
N LYS A 325 -22.47 -7.69 6.81
CA LYS A 325 -23.30 -7.06 7.87
C LYS A 325 -22.64 -7.19 9.24
N SER A 326 -21.32 -7.10 9.30
CA SER A 326 -20.53 -7.39 10.50
C SER A 326 -19.22 -6.63 10.51
N LEU A 327 -18.74 -6.25 11.69
CA LEU A 327 -17.41 -5.72 11.95
C LEU A 327 -16.48 -6.78 12.58
N ASP A 328 -16.89 -8.04 12.58
CA ASP A 328 -16.05 -9.16 12.95
C ASP A 328 -15.02 -9.43 11.84
N PRO A 329 -13.69 -9.35 12.13
CA PRO A 329 -12.66 -9.48 11.09
C PRO A 329 -12.75 -10.81 10.32
N LYS A 330 -13.13 -11.91 10.97
CA LYS A 330 -13.22 -13.21 10.33
C LYS A 330 -14.37 -13.27 9.32
N LYS A 331 -15.54 -12.72 9.68
CA LYS A 331 -16.67 -12.61 8.75
C LYS A 331 -16.38 -11.69 7.58
N VAL A 332 -15.63 -10.60 7.81
CA VAL A 332 -15.17 -9.70 6.76
C VAL A 332 -14.22 -10.44 5.81
N ALA A 333 -13.26 -11.19 6.37
CA ALA A 333 -12.33 -12.01 5.59
C ALA A 333 -13.03 -13.08 4.75
N GLU A 334 -14.07 -13.73 5.28
CA GLU A 334 -14.89 -14.71 4.54
C GLU A 334 -15.51 -14.10 3.27
N VAL A 335 -16.00 -12.85 3.36
CA VAL A 335 -16.52 -12.13 2.19
C VAL A 335 -15.37 -11.81 1.21
N MET A 336 -14.19 -11.45 1.69
CA MET A 336 -13.05 -11.17 0.83
C MET A 336 -12.56 -12.45 0.12
N HIS A 337 -12.51 -13.58 0.79
CA HIS A 337 -12.16 -14.88 0.20
C HIS A 337 -13.23 -15.49 -0.71
N SER A 338 -14.44 -14.91 -0.78
CA SER A 338 -15.53 -15.43 -1.61
C SER A 338 -15.32 -15.22 -3.12
N GLY A 339 -14.29 -14.47 -3.52
CA GLY A 339 -14.06 -14.04 -4.90
C GLY A 339 -14.90 -12.84 -5.33
N LYS A 340 -15.64 -12.21 -4.39
CA LYS A 340 -16.37 -10.96 -4.67
C LYS A 340 -15.41 -9.89 -5.15
N ALA A 341 -15.77 -9.19 -6.23
CA ALA A 341 -15.05 -8.01 -6.68
C ALA A 341 -15.48 -6.77 -5.85
N PHE A 342 -14.48 -5.96 -5.49
CA PHE A 342 -14.65 -4.69 -4.80
C PHE A 342 -14.29 -3.56 -5.77
N ASP A 343 -15.17 -2.57 -5.90
CA ASP A 343 -14.92 -1.38 -6.73
C ASP A 343 -14.14 -0.35 -5.91
N THR A 344 -12.94 -0.03 -6.36
CA THR A 344 -12.00 0.82 -5.63
C THR A 344 -11.33 1.83 -6.55
N VAL A 345 -10.62 2.79 -5.95
CA VAL A 345 -9.77 3.72 -6.72
C VAL A 345 -8.64 3.00 -7.45
N ALA A 346 -8.19 1.83 -6.98
CA ALA A 346 -7.24 0.99 -7.70
C ALA A 346 -7.90 0.12 -8.79
N GLY A 347 -9.20 0.28 -9.01
CA GLY A 347 -10.01 -0.53 -9.93
C GLY A 347 -10.81 -1.60 -9.21
N GLY A 348 -11.41 -2.51 -9.97
CA GLY A 348 -12.08 -3.68 -9.41
C GLY A 348 -11.05 -4.69 -8.90
N ILE A 349 -11.09 -5.04 -7.63
CA ILE A 349 -10.18 -5.99 -6.99
C ILE A 349 -10.98 -7.15 -6.42
N SER A 350 -10.55 -8.37 -6.68
CA SER A 350 -11.01 -9.57 -6.01
C SER A 350 -9.81 -10.38 -5.50
N PHE A 351 -10.05 -11.22 -4.50
CA PHE A 351 -8.98 -11.99 -3.87
C PHE A 351 -9.13 -13.48 -4.16
N ASP A 352 -8.01 -14.16 -4.24
CA ASP A 352 -7.94 -15.61 -4.24
C ASP A 352 -8.02 -16.18 -2.81
N LYS A 353 -7.93 -17.50 -2.68
CA LYS A 353 -8.00 -18.19 -1.39
C LYS A 353 -6.84 -17.88 -0.44
N LYS A 354 -5.74 -17.34 -0.94
CA LYS A 354 -4.57 -16.95 -0.14
C LYS A 354 -4.63 -15.49 0.34
N GLY A 355 -5.54 -14.69 -0.22
CA GLY A 355 -5.63 -13.24 0.02
C GLY A 355 -4.81 -12.40 -0.96
N ASP A 356 -4.32 -12.99 -2.05
CA ASP A 356 -3.68 -12.27 -3.16
C ASP A 356 -4.74 -11.72 -4.13
N VAL A 357 -4.42 -10.64 -4.84
CA VAL A 357 -5.25 -10.20 -5.98
C VAL A 357 -5.43 -11.37 -6.94
N SER A 358 -6.67 -11.67 -7.30
CA SER A 358 -7.01 -12.84 -8.12
C SER A 358 -6.30 -12.83 -9.48
N SER A 359 -6.34 -13.98 -10.19
CA SER A 359 -5.73 -14.13 -11.51
C SER A 359 -6.24 -13.14 -12.56
N ASP A 360 -7.41 -12.53 -12.32
CA ASP A 360 -7.98 -11.54 -13.23
C ASP A 360 -7.32 -10.15 -13.14
N GLY A 361 -6.40 -9.95 -12.18
CA GLY A 361 -5.67 -8.70 -12.03
C GLY A 361 -6.59 -7.54 -11.62
N TYR A 362 -6.33 -6.35 -12.16
CA TYR A 362 -7.12 -5.16 -11.89
C TYR A 362 -8.06 -4.84 -13.05
N LEU A 363 -9.29 -4.44 -12.75
CA LEU A 363 -10.23 -3.90 -13.72
C LEU A 363 -10.18 -2.37 -13.69
N ILE A 364 -9.40 -1.76 -14.58
CA ILE A 364 -9.28 -0.30 -14.69
C ILE A 364 -10.05 0.17 -15.92
N ALA A 365 -11.02 1.07 -15.72
CA ALA A 365 -11.90 1.57 -16.76
C ALA A 365 -12.56 0.45 -17.61
N GLY A 366 -12.91 -0.67 -16.96
CA GLY A 366 -13.53 -1.82 -17.62
C GLY A 366 -12.57 -2.70 -18.44
N LYS A 367 -11.28 -2.39 -18.45
CA LYS A 367 -10.25 -3.19 -19.10
C LYS A 367 -9.42 -3.93 -18.06
N LYS A 368 -9.15 -5.21 -18.35
CA LYS A 368 -8.22 -6.00 -17.55
C LYS A 368 -6.81 -5.44 -17.71
N LYS A 369 -6.13 -5.20 -16.59
CA LYS A 369 -4.71 -4.86 -16.54
C LYS A 369 -3.95 -5.99 -15.87
N GLU A 370 -2.74 -6.25 -16.36
CA GLU A 370 -1.79 -7.17 -15.72
C GLU A 370 -1.44 -6.69 -14.33
N ARG A 371 -1.04 -7.61 -13.45
CA ARG A 371 -0.66 -7.25 -12.06
C ARG A 371 0.61 -6.42 -11.98
N TYR A 372 1.48 -6.57 -12.97
CA TYR A 372 2.69 -5.76 -13.15
C TYR A 372 2.80 -5.30 -14.59
N VAL A 373 3.21 -4.07 -14.75
CA VAL A 373 3.53 -3.43 -16.01
C VAL A 373 4.91 -2.77 -15.91
N LEU A 374 5.48 -2.44 -17.05
CA LEU A 374 6.79 -1.79 -17.11
C LEU A 374 6.65 -0.28 -17.07
N TYR A 375 7.51 0.34 -16.30
CA TYR A 375 7.67 1.80 -16.24
C TYR A 375 9.11 2.18 -16.56
N THR A 376 9.26 3.39 -17.08
CA THR A 376 10.57 4.01 -17.32
C THR A 376 10.59 5.37 -16.65
N TRP A 377 11.65 5.64 -15.87
CA TRP A 377 11.96 6.96 -15.37
C TRP A 377 12.48 7.81 -16.52
N LYS A 378 11.85 8.94 -16.79
CA LYS A 378 12.17 9.84 -17.89
C LYS A 378 12.08 11.29 -17.46
N LYS A 379 12.92 12.12 -18.07
CA LYS A 379 12.82 13.58 -17.94
C LYS A 379 11.58 14.06 -18.69
N GLY A 380 10.65 14.66 -17.96
CA GLY A 380 9.42 15.24 -18.50
C GLY A 380 9.68 16.59 -19.20
N PRO A 381 8.64 17.16 -19.86
CA PRO A 381 8.70 18.48 -20.48
C PRO A 381 8.98 19.63 -19.48
N ASP A 382 8.61 19.44 -18.23
CA ASP A 382 8.85 20.35 -17.10
C ASP A 382 10.29 20.27 -16.55
N GLY A 383 11.11 19.38 -17.12
CA GLY A 383 12.48 19.15 -16.70
C GLY A 383 12.64 18.21 -15.49
N LYS A 384 11.55 17.78 -14.87
CA LYS A 384 11.56 16.80 -13.78
C LYS A 384 11.66 15.38 -14.31
N ILE A 385 12.34 14.51 -13.55
CA ILE A 385 12.40 13.09 -13.86
C ILE A 385 11.27 12.40 -13.06
N SER A 386 10.37 11.73 -13.77
CA SER A 386 9.25 10.97 -13.23
C SER A 386 9.11 9.65 -13.97
N TYR A 387 8.31 8.72 -13.46
CA TYR A 387 8.11 7.44 -14.13
C TYR A 387 6.79 7.41 -14.92
N PHE A 388 6.84 6.75 -16.07
CA PHE A 388 5.72 6.61 -16.99
C PHE A 388 5.60 5.14 -17.41
N GLU A 389 4.37 4.66 -17.58
CA GLU A 389 4.11 3.32 -18.13
C GLU A 389 4.78 3.21 -19.51
N THR A 390 5.55 2.15 -19.70
CA THR A 390 6.27 1.90 -20.96
C THR A 390 5.31 1.26 -21.96
N GLU A 391 5.20 1.84 -23.16
CA GLU A 391 4.42 1.31 -24.27
C GLU A 391 5.04 0.03 -24.87
#